data_dcdb77e7dad3e05e7550ee9273deca9d
#
_entry.id   dcdb77e7dad3e05e7550ee9273deca9d
#
_cell.length_a   1.000
_cell.length_b   1.000
_cell.length_c   1.000
_cell.angle_alpha   90.00
_cell.angle_beta   90.00
_cell.angle_gamma   90.00
#
_symmetry.space_group_name_H-M   'P 1'
#
loop_
_entity.id
_entity.type
_entity.pdbx_description
1 polymer ?
#
loop_
_entity_poly.entity_id
_entity_poly.type
_entity_poly.pdbx_seq_one_letter_code
_entity_poly.pdbx_strand_id
1 'polypeptide(L)'
;MVKIILNSFLFWGGWIIIPFIMEIVPALGSVFLLIRRNLRHKIHKKELTVYPEITLIIPVYNSADTLYGCIKSINDSTYPNERIRIFLVNNKGKDNSFDIFAKCQQEFPDLLMQWMNSEQGKSRALNLALYNSEGKY
;
A
#
# COMPACT_ATOMS: atom_id res chain seq x y z
N MET A 1 52.65 24.97 -26.85
CA MET A 1 51.50 24.28 -27.51
C MET A 1 51.03 23.05 -26.72
N VAL A 2 51.89 22.10 -26.38
CA VAL A 2 51.54 20.88 -25.64
C VAL A 2 50.88 21.12 -24.28
N LYS A 3 51.38 22.06 -23.45
CA LYS A 3 50.80 22.41 -22.14
C LYS A 3 49.39 23.00 -22.23
N ILE A 4 49.05 23.73 -23.28
CA ILE A 4 47.71 24.31 -23.47
C ILE A 4 46.72 23.20 -23.81
N ILE A 5 47.11 22.26 -24.67
CA ILE A 5 46.28 21.10 -25.03
C ILE A 5 46.03 20.19 -23.81
N LEU A 6 47.07 19.95 -23.01
CA LEU A 6 46.98 19.15 -21.80
C LEU A 6 46.05 19.78 -20.76
N ASN A 7 46.16 21.09 -20.53
CA ASN A 7 45.26 21.82 -19.61
C ASN A 7 43.80 21.82 -20.07
N SER A 8 43.56 21.97 -21.38
CA SER A 8 42.21 21.89 -21.92
C SER A 8 41.62 20.47 -21.76
N PHE A 9 42.43 19.44 -21.98
CA PHE A 9 41.99 18.05 -21.78
C PHE A 9 41.67 17.75 -20.31
N LEU A 10 42.48 18.22 -19.37
CA LEU A 10 42.21 18.05 -17.92
C LEU A 10 40.98 18.83 -17.48
N PHE A 11 40.77 20.04 -18.01
CA PHE A 11 39.60 20.86 -17.69
C PHE A 11 38.32 20.21 -18.17
N TRP A 12 38.23 19.82 -19.45
CA TRP A 12 37.07 19.16 -20.00
C TRP A 12 36.85 17.76 -19.43
N GLY A 13 37.92 17.01 -19.16
CA GLY A 13 37.84 15.69 -18.50
C GLY A 13 37.26 15.80 -17.10
N GLY A 14 37.66 16.83 -16.32
CA GLY A 14 37.09 17.08 -14.99
C GLY A 14 35.59 17.35 -15.03
N TRP A 15 35.09 18.11 -16.01
CA TRP A 15 33.67 18.40 -16.19
C TRP A 15 32.82 17.14 -16.51
N ILE A 16 33.42 16.14 -17.10
CA ILE A 16 32.74 14.87 -17.42
C ILE A 16 32.88 13.88 -16.25
N ILE A 17 34.08 13.78 -15.69
CA ILE A 17 34.38 12.77 -14.66
C ILE A 17 33.68 13.05 -13.33
N ILE A 18 33.60 14.33 -12.92
CA ILE A 18 33.00 14.70 -11.64
C ILE A 18 31.50 14.36 -11.59
N PRO A 19 30.64 14.79 -12.55
CA PRO A 19 29.24 14.38 -12.56
C PRO A 19 29.07 12.88 -12.68
N PHE A 20 29.87 12.20 -13.49
CA PHE A 20 29.84 10.77 -13.66
C PHE A 20 30.09 10.01 -12.34
N ILE A 21 31.06 10.44 -11.53
CA ILE A 21 31.32 9.87 -10.21
C ILE A 21 30.18 10.18 -9.26
N MET A 22 29.67 11.41 -9.26
CA MET A 22 28.60 11.83 -8.35
C MET A 22 27.27 11.14 -8.61
N GLU A 23 26.98 10.72 -9.85
CA GLU A 23 25.73 10.04 -10.19
C GLU A 23 25.86 8.51 -10.14
N ILE A 24 26.93 7.96 -10.69
CA ILE A 24 27.07 6.50 -10.83
C ILE A 24 27.42 5.84 -9.50
N VAL A 25 28.27 6.43 -8.69
CA VAL A 25 28.67 5.81 -7.41
C VAL A 25 27.46 5.64 -6.46
N PRO A 26 26.60 6.66 -6.23
CA PRO A 26 25.40 6.48 -5.42
C PRO A 26 24.38 5.52 -6.06
N ALA A 27 24.25 5.55 -7.40
CA ALA A 27 23.35 4.65 -8.10
C ALA A 27 23.76 3.17 -7.92
N LEU A 28 25.03 2.85 -8.10
CA LEU A 28 25.56 1.51 -7.85
C LEU A 28 25.41 1.08 -6.38
N GLY A 29 25.65 2.00 -5.44
CA GLY A 29 25.41 1.77 -4.03
C GLY A 29 23.95 1.42 -3.73
N SER A 30 23.02 2.16 -4.33
CA SER A 30 21.58 1.93 -4.19
C SER A 30 21.15 0.56 -4.75
N VAL A 31 21.65 0.20 -5.93
CA VAL A 31 21.38 -1.10 -6.56
C VAL A 31 21.93 -2.23 -5.68
N PHE A 32 23.16 -2.10 -5.16
CA PHE A 32 23.74 -3.10 -4.27
C PHE A 32 22.92 -3.28 -2.99
N LEU A 33 22.46 -2.18 -2.37
CA LEU A 33 21.61 -2.23 -1.18
C LEU A 33 20.26 -2.90 -1.47
N LEU A 34 19.64 -2.63 -2.62
CA LEU A 34 18.39 -3.26 -3.05
C LEU A 34 18.56 -4.76 -3.26
N ILE A 35 19.63 -5.18 -3.93
CA ILE A 35 19.94 -6.60 -4.12
C ILE A 35 20.15 -7.29 -2.76
N ARG A 36 20.94 -6.70 -1.87
CA ARG A 36 21.18 -7.24 -0.52
C ARG A 36 19.90 -7.34 0.30
N ARG A 37 19.02 -6.32 0.22
CA ARG A 37 17.72 -6.30 0.89
C ARG A 37 16.80 -7.40 0.35
N ASN A 38 16.74 -7.57 -0.97
CA ASN A 38 15.92 -8.60 -1.60
C ASN A 38 16.38 -10.02 -1.23
N LEU A 39 17.69 -10.26 -1.20
CA LEU A 39 18.25 -11.52 -0.76
C LEU A 39 17.93 -11.80 0.73
N ARG A 40 18.05 -10.81 1.59
CA ARG A 40 17.68 -10.94 3.01
C ARG A 40 16.19 -11.22 3.21
N HIS A 41 15.32 -10.57 2.45
CA HIS A 41 13.87 -10.81 2.51
C HIS A 41 13.48 -12.24 2.11
N LYS A 42 14.19 -12.85 1.17
CA LYS A 42 13.96 -14.25 0.79
C LYS A 42 14.37 -15.25 1.88
N ILE A 43 15.36 -14.89 2.70
CA ILE A 43 15.90 -15.78 3.75
C ILE A 43 15.06 -15.73 5.04
N HIS A 44 14.30 -14.65 5.27
CA HIS A 44 13.52 -14.43 6.48
C HIS A 44 12.02 -14.32 6.21
N LYS A 45 11.43 -15.21 5.42
CA LYS A 45 9.99 -15.47 5.50
C LYS A 45 9.73 -16.23 6.82
N LYS A 46 9.70 -15.48 7.91
CA LYS A 46 9.24 -16.01 9.18
C LYS A 46 7.74 -16.25 9.00
N GLU A 47 7.32 -17.51 8.95
CA GLU A 47 5.90 -17.83 8.98
C GLU A 47 5.30 -17.21 10.24
N LEU A 48 4.23 -16.46 10.08
CA LEU A 48 3.50 -15.90 11.19
C LEU A 48 2.88 -17.05 11.97
N THR A 49 3.38 -17.32 13.17
CA THR A 49 2.82 -18.32 14.07
C THR A 49 1.55 -17.82 14.78
N VAL A 50 1.34 -16.50 14.80
CA VAL A 50 0.16 -15.85 15.37
C VAL A 50 -0.31 -14.77 14.42
N TYR A 51 -1.56 -14.84 14.03
CA TYR A 51 -2.23 -13.82 13.20
C TYR A 51 -2.89 -12.78 14.12
N PRO A 52 -2.40 -11.53 14.17
CA PRO A 52 -3.06 -10.46 14.92
C PRO A 52 -4.41 -10.09 14.29
N GLU A 53 -5.32 -9.53 15.06
CA GLU A 53 -6.53 -8.95 14.51
C GLU A 53 -6.17 -7.69 13.73
N ILE A 54 -6.68 -7.59 12.51
CA ILE A 54 -6.50 -6.44 11.62
C ILE A 54 -7.85 -5.79 11.32
N THR A 55 -7.85 -4.47 11.25
CA THR A 55 -9.04 -3.70 10.85
C THR A 55 -8.77 -3.04 9.51
N LEU A 56 -9.61 -3.36 8.52
CA LEU A 56 -9.59 -2.72 7.20
C LEU A 56 -10.66 -1.64 7.16
N ILE A 57 -10.27 -0.43 6.83
CA ILE A 57 -11.19 0.70 6.66
C ILE A 57 -11.29 1.02 5.18
N ILE A 58 -12.48 0.85 4.61
CA ILE A 58 -12.75 1.04 3.19
C ILE A 58 -13.76 2.17 3.02
N PRO A 59 -13.33 3.39 2.64
CA PRO A 59 -14.26 4.45 2.28
C PRO A 59 -14.93 4.13 0.95
N VAL A 60 -16.26 4.11 0.94
CA VAL A 60 -17.11 3.78 -0.21
C VAL A 60 -17.76 5.06 -0.75
N TYR A 61 -17.64 5.30 -2.04
CA TYR A 61 -18.31 6.39 -2.73
C TYR A 61 -18.67 5.98 -4.16
N ASN A 62 -19.94 5.72 -4.42
CA ASN A 62 -20.44 5.26 -5.72
C ASN A 62 -19.60 4.10 -6.28
N SER A 63 -19.45 3.04 -5.50
CA SER A 63 -18.53 1.93 -5.79
C SER A 63 -19.23 0.59 -6.00
N ALA A 64 -20.53 0.59 -6.35
CA ALA A 64 -21.31 -0.62 -6.51
C ALA A 64 -20.66 -1.65 -7.45
N ASP A 65 -20.07 -1.19 -8.55
CA ASP A 65 -19.47 -2.06 -9.57
C ASP A 65 -18.20 -2.77 -9.08
N THR A 66 -17.47 -2.18 -8.13
CA THR A 66 -16.16 -2.69 -7.69
C THR A 66 -16.17 -3.27 -6.29
N LEU A 67 -17.19 -2.96 -5.48
CA LEU A 67 -17.25 -3.32 -4.07
C LEU A 67 -17.26 -4.84 -3.86
N TYR A 68 -18.05 -5.58 -4.64
CA TYR A 68 -18.08 -7.03 -4.57
C TYR A 68 -16.70 -7.66 -4.82
N GLY A 69 -16.03 -7.23 -5.91
CA GLY A 69 -14.68 -7.71 -6.23
C GLY A 69 -13.65 -7.41 -5.14
N CYS A 70 -13.75 -6.23 -4.52
CA CYS A 70 -12.90 -5.83 -3.40
C CYS A 70 -13.11 -6.77 -2.19
N ILE A 71 -14.35 -6.99 -1.75
CA ILE A 71 -14.64 -7.86 -0.60
C ILE A 71 -14.25 -9.31 -0.89
N LYS A 72 -14.55 -9.80 -2.10
CA LYS A 72 -14.16 -11.13 -2.51
C LYS A 72 -12.64 -11.33 -2.48
N SER A 73 -11.86 -10.35 -2.94
CA SER A 73 -10.40 -10.44 -2.90
C SER A 73 -9.83 -10.50 -1.47
N ILE A 74 -10.53 -9.88 -0.51
CA ILE A 74 -10.18 -9.98 0.91
C ILE A 74 -10.52 -11.38 1.43
N ASN A 75 -11.69 -11.90 1.10
CA ASN A 75 -12.12 -13.25 1.49
C ASN A 75 -11.16 -14.32 0.95
N ASP A 76 -10.70 -14.17 -0.29
CA ASP A 76 -9.80 -15.10 -0.96
C ASP A 76 -8.33 -14.92 -0.53
N SER A 77 -8.05 -14.02 0.41
CA SER A 77 -6.71 -13.81 0.92
C SER A 77 -6.22 -14.99 1.75
N THR A 78 -4.89 -15.10 1.92
CA THR A 78 -4.30 -16.14 2.78
C THR A 78 -4.37 -15.81 4.27
N TYR A 79 -4.93 -14.66 4.63
CA TYR A 79 -5.10 -14.27 6.04
C TYR A 79 -6.38 -14.88 6.60
N PRO A 80 -6.41 -15.37 7.86
CA PRO A 80 -7.62 -15.92 8.46
C PRO A 80 -8.76 -14.90 8.50
N ASN A 81 -9.90 -15.23 7.87
CA ASN A 81 -11.03 -14.31 7.72
C ASN A 81 -11.61 -13.86 9.07
N GLU A 82 -11.64 -14.74 10.07
CA GLU A 82 -12.10 -14.44 11.43
C GLU A 82 -11.20 -13.43 12.18
N ARG A 83 -10.01 -13.13 11.64
CA ARG A 83 -9.06 -12.12 12.15
C ARG A 83 -9.11 -10.81 11.38
N ILE A 84 -10.00 -10.71 10.38
CA ILE A 84 -10.20 -9.52 9.58
C ILE A 84 -11.52 -8.87 9.97
N ARG A 85 -11.45 -7.61 10.41
CA ARG A 85 -12.62 -6.77 10.62
C ARG A 85 -12.66 -5.69 9.54
N ILE A 86 -13.78 -5.53 8.85
CA ILE A 86 -13.93 -4.59 7.73
C ILE A 86 -14.95 -3.52 8.08
N PHE A 87 -14.54 -2.26 8.11
CA PHE A 87 -15.42 -1.11 8.16
C PHE A 87 -15.60 -0.52 6.77
N LEU A 88 -16.81 -0.62 6.23
CA LEU A 88 -17.20 0.02 4.97
C LEU A 88 -17.89 1.34 5.30
N VAL A 89 -17.27 2.44 4.96
CA VAL A 89 -17.77 3.76 5.33
C VAL A 89 -18.29 4.49 4.11
N ASN A 90 -19.61 4.59 4.02
CA ASN A 90 -20.28 5.34 2.96
C ASN A 90 -20.01 6.85 3.11
N ASN A 91 -19.39 7.42 2.10
CA ASN A 91 -19.08 8.84 2.00
C ASN A 91 -20.14 9.62 1.19
N LYS A 92 -21.42 9.44 1.57
CA LYS A 92 -22.60 10.01 0.87
C LYS A 92 -22.70 9.58 -0.60
N GLY A 93 -22.33 8.35 -0.94
CA GLY A 93 -22.66 7.75 -2.24
C GLY A 93 -24.18 7.59 -2.40
N LYS A 94 -24.66 7.66 -3.64
CA LYS A 94 -26.08 7.59 -4.00
C LYS A 94 -26.42 6.33 -4.81
N ASP A 95 -25.46 5.46 -5.01
CA ASP A 95 -25.60 4.22 -5.74
C ASP A 95 -26.09 3.06 -4.83
N ASN A 96 -26.20 1.87 -5.40
CA ASN A 96 -26.64 0.68 -4.69
C ASN A 96 -25.48 -0.09 -4.00
N SER A 97 -24.40 0.59 -3.59
CA SER A 97 -23.27 -0.03 -2.87
C SER A 97 -23.70 -0.72 -1.58
N PHE A 98 -24.74 -0.22 -0.90
CA PHE A 98 -25.28 -0.88 0.31
C PHE A 98 -25.89 -2.26 0.02
N ASP A 99 -26.62 -2.40 -1.10
CA ASP A 99 -27.22 -3.68 -1.48
C ASP A 99 -26.13 -4.72 -1.81
N ILE A 100 -25.05 -4.28 -2.44
CA ILE A 100 -23.87 -5.12 -2.69
C ILE A 100 -23.20 -5.53 -1.38
N PHE A 101 -23.06 -4.63 -0.42
CA PHE A 101 -22.55 -4.96 0.91
C PHE A 101 -23.43 -6.01 1.60
N ALA A 102 -24.77 -5.83 1.60
CA ALA A 102 -25.70 -6.75 2.22
C ALA A 102 -25.61 -8.17 1.58
N LYS A 103 -25.44 -8.23 0.25
CA LYS A 103 -25.20 -9.48 -0.46
C LYS A 103 -23.88 -10.13 -0.02
N CYS A 104 -22.80 -9.37 0.05
CA CYS A 104 -21.50 -9.89 0.49
C CYS A 104 -21.54 -10.39 1.93
N GLN A 105 -22.30 -9.74 2.82
CA GLN A 105 -22.45 -10.16 4.21
C GLN A 105 -23.15 -11.53 4.34
N GLN A 106 -24.06 -11.85 3.41
CA GLN A 106 -24.70 -13.17 3.35
C GLN A 106 -23.80 -14.23 2.72
N GLU A 107 -23.01 -13.83 1.71
CA GLU A 107 -22.15 -14.76 0.95
C GLU A 107 -20.85 -15.10 1.70
N PHE A 108 -20.31 -14.19 2.49
CA PHE A 108 -19.05 -14.32 3.24
C PHE A 108 -19.26 -14.19 4.75
N PRO A 109 -19.93 -15.16 5.41
CA PRO A 109 -20.29 -15.05 6.82
C PRO A 109 -19.10 -15.03 7.78
N ASP A 110 -17.94 -15.53 7.35
CA ASP A 110 -16.71 -15.57 8.15
C ASP A 110 -15.99 -14.21 8.22
N LEU A 111 -16.35 -13.26 7.35
CA LEU A 111 -15.83 -11.89 7.38
C LEU A 111 -16.67 -11.02 8.32
N LEU A 112 -16.02 -10.41 9.30
CA LEU A 112 -16.67 -9.43 10.18
C LEU A 112 -16.77 -8.08 9.48
N MET A 113 -17.93 -7.80 8.85
CA MET A 113 -18.15 -6.59 8.09
C MET A 113 -19.16 -5.68 8.77
N GLN A 114 -18.88 -4.38 8.80
CA GLN A 114 -19.77 -3.35 9.32
C GLN A 114 -19.89 -2.18 8.35
N TRP A 115 -21.16 -1.77 8.08
CA TRP A 115 -21.46 -0.59 7.28
C TRP A 115 -21.65 0.63 8.17
N MET A 116 -21.05 1.74 7.80
CA MET A 116 -21.14 3.01 8.50
C MET A 116 -21.43 4.13 7.50
N ASN A 117 -22.17 5.16 7.92
CA ASN A 117 -22.42 6.35 7.12
C ASN A 117 -21.66 7.53 7.71
N SER A 118 -20.91 8.25 6.87
CA SER A 118 -20.20 9.45 7.27
C SER A 118 -20.71 10.70 6.55
N GLU A 119 -20.35 11.86 7.09
CA GLU A 119 -20.43 13.11 6.34
C GLU A 119 -19.47 13.09 5.15
N GLN A 120 -19.79 13.87 4.10
CA GLN A 120 -18.96 13.93 2.90
C GLN A 120 -17.52 14.35 3.22
N GLY A 121 -16.56 13.57 2.74
CA GLY A 121 -15.13 13.78 2.92
C GLY A 121 -14.40 12.51 3.31
N LYS A 122 -13.42 12.10 2.50
CA LYS A 122 -12.62 10.89 2.72
C LYS A 122 -11.98 10.83 4.12
N SER A 123 -11.45 11.97 4.60
CA SER A 123 -10.85 12.06 5.93
C SER A 123 -11.86 11.87 7.05
N ARG A 124 -13.10 12.37 6.87
CA ARG A 124 -14.18 12.17 7.86
C ARG A 124 -14.61 10.71 7.93
N ALA A 125 -14.73 10.05 6.78
CA ALA A 125 -15.04 8.63 6.71
C ALA A 125 -13.96 7.79 7.42
N LEU A 126 -12.69 8.07 7.15
CA LEU A 126 -11.57 7.37 7.80
C LEU A 126 -11.53 7.60 9.31
N ASN A 127 -11.72 8.86 9.76
CA ASN A 127 -11.72 9.19 11.18
C ASN A 127 -12.88 8.51 11.93
N LEU A 128 -14.08 8.48 11.32
CA LEU A 128 -15.23 7.80 11.91
C LEU A 128 -14.93 6.31 12.16
N ALA A 129 -14.39 5.63 11.16
CA ALA A 129 -14.04 4.22 11.30
C ALA A 129 -12.89 4.00 12.29
N LEU A 130 -11.89 4.88 12.29
CA LEU A 130 -10.77 4.79 13.22
C LEU A 130 -11.22 4.92 14.68
N TYR A 131 -12.15 5.83 14.97
CA TYR A 131 -12.74 5.96 16.31
C TYR A 131 -13.49 4.72 16.80
N ASN A 132 -14.06 3.96 15.85
CA ASN A 132 -14.80 2.74 16.15
C ASN A 132 -13.93 1.47 16.02
N SER A 133 -12.66 1.62 15.61
CA SER A 133 -11.75 0.49 15.49
C SER A 133 -11.11 0.16 16.83
N GLU A 134 -11.26 -1.10 17.25
CA GLU A 134 -10.62 -1.64 18.46
C GLU A 134 -9.40 -2.51 18.11
N GLY A 135 -9.02 -2.56 16.85
CA GLY A 135 -7.93 -3.40 16.35
C GLY A 135 -6.55 -2.92 16.83
N LYS A 136 -5.62 -3.85 16.91
CA LYS A 136 -4.22 -3.55 17.22
C LYS A 136 -3.47 -2.94 16.02
N TYR A 137 -3.97 -3.20 14.82
CA TYR A 137 -3.46 -2.73 13.54
C TYR A 137 -4.61 -2.41 12.60
#